data_812bc9ee1332de45edd87822a16da1b9
#
_entry.id   812bc9ee1332de45edd87822a16da1b9
#
_cell.length_a   1.000
_cell.length_b   1.000
_cell.length_c   1.000
_cell.angle_alpha   90.00
_cell.angle_beta   90.00
_cell.angle_gamma   90.00
#
_symmetry.space_group_name_H-M   'P 1'
#
loop_
_entity.id
_entity.type
_entity.pdbx_description
1 polymer ?
#
loop_
_entity_poly.entity_id
_entity_poly.type
_entity_poly.pdbx_seq_one_letter_code
_entity_poly.pdbx_strand_id
1 'polypeptide(L)'
;GDVYKRQVYAMGGEPKLALNILCLPESMTREMVQELLRGGYDKAYEAGAIITGGHTIHGAEPIYGLAVSGFVHPKRILTNSGAKPGDVLLLTKPLGVGVLTPAAKAGLVEDTVMQRIYRQMAALNKTARDIMVKYRVHSCTDVTGFALLGHSFEMAQGSGCTVHIRTSDVPYHPEAWELADMGFLPAGAYRNLSLIH
;
A
#
# COMPACT_ATOMS: atom_id res chain seq x y z
N GLY A 1 4.74 -6.86 1.35
CA GLY A 1 4.71 -5.77 0.53
C GLY A 1 3.99 -5.87 -0.78
N ASP A 2 2.87 -5.21 -0.93
CA ASP A 2 2.03 -5.24 -2.15
C ASP A 2 2.03 -3.88 -2.85
N VAL A 3 3.20 -3.36 -3.22
CA VAL A 3 3.33 -2.03 -3.80
C VAL A 3 2.65 -1.95 -5.18
N TYR A 4 2.71 -2.98 -6.00
CA TYR A 4 2.30 -2.89 -7.41
C TYR A 4 0.81 -3.14 -7.69
N LYS A 5 0.10 -3.93 -6.90
CA LYS A 5 -1.35 -4.15 -7.08
C LYS A 5 -2.18 -2.92 -6.70
N ARG A 6 -1.74 -2.17 -5.70
CA ARG A 6 -2.44 -0.98 -5.21
C ARG A 6 -2.50 0.11 -6.27
N GLN A 7 -1.44 0.29 -7.03
CA GLN A 7 -1.36 1.29 -8.11
C GLN A 7 -2.39 1.03 -9.20
N VAL A 8 -2.60 -0.24 -9.60
CA VAL A 8 -3.64 -0.58 -10.58
C VAL A 8 -5.02 -0.16 -10.08
N TYR A 9 -5.33 -0.46 -8.81
CA TYR A 9 -6.61 -0.06 -8.22
C TYR A 9 -6.75 1.46 -8.05
N ALA A 10 -5.68 2.16 -7.66
CA ALA A 10 -5.69 3.61 -7.52
C ALA A 10 -6.00 4.30 -8.85
N MET A 11 -5.54 3.75 -9.97
CA MET A 11 -5.88 4.24 -11.31
C MET A 11 -7.27 3.82 -11.80
N GLY A 12 -8.08 3.14 -10.99
CA GLY A 12 -9.39 2.63 -11.37
C GLY A 12 -9.34 1.34 -12.20
N GLY A 13 -8.14 0.76 -12.36
CA GLY A 13 -7.90 -0.42 -13.19
C GLY A 13 -8.30 -1.74 -12.57
N GLU A 14 -8.26 -2.79 -13.37
CA GLU A 14 -8.46 -4.18 -12.98
C GLU A 14 -7.18 -4.97 -13.22
N PRO A 15 -6.56 -5.57 -12.17
CA PRO A 15 -5.46 -6.51 -12.35
C PRO A 15 -5.90 -7.70 -13.21
N LYS A 16 -5.04 -8.15 -14.13
CA LYS A 16 -5.32 -9.32 -14.98
C LYS A 16 -4.19 -10.33 -15.00
N LEU A 17 -2.95 -9.87 -15.00
CA LEU A 17 -1.76 -10.72 -15.07
C LEU A 17 -0.77 -10.33 -13.96
N ALA A 18 -0.05 -11.32 -13.47
CA ALA A 18 1.04 -11.10 -12.53
C ALA A 18 2.23 -12.01 -12.85
N LEU A 19 3.42 -11.50 -12.56
CA LEU A 19 4.67 -12.26 -12.57
C LEU A 19 5.25 -12.29 -11.16
N ASN A 20 5.66 -13.45 -10.67
CA ASN A 20 6.38 -13.59 -9.42
C ASN A 20 7.81 -13.07 -9.55
N ILE A 21 8.26 -12.30 -8.57
CA ILE A 21 9.65 -11.93 -8.37
C ILE A 21 10.03 -12.45 -6.99
N LEU A 22 11.01 -13.36 -6.97
CA LEU A 22 11.38 -14.06 -5.75
C LEU A 22 12.90 -14.07 -5.58
N CYS A 23 13.39 -13.63 -4.43
CA CYS A 23 14.76 -13.79 -3.99
C CYS A 23 14.75 -14.73 -2.77
N LEU A 24 15.56 -15.79 -2.83
CA LEU A 24 15.60 -16.84 -1.81
C LEU A 24 16.98 -16.93 -1.18
N PRO A 25 17.12 -16.78 0.14
CA PRO A 25 18.31 -17.19 0.86
C PRO A 25 18.37 -18.72 0.98
N GLU A 26 19.59 -19.25 1.07
CA GLU A 26 19.81 -20.69 1.21
C GLU A 26 19.18 -21.29 2.49
N SER A 27 18.92 -20.44 3.49
CA SER A 27 18.28 -20.84 4.75
C SER A 27 16.77 -21.12 4.64
N MET A 28 16.13 -20.76 3.53
CA MET A 28 14.69 -21.05 3.36
C MET A 28 14.43 -22.48 2.95
N THR A 29 13.60 -23.16 3.71
CA THR A 29 13.14 -24.51 3.36
C THR A 29 12.15 -24.49 2.23
N ARG A 30 11.97 -25.65 1.58
CA ARG A 30 10.98 -25.81 0.51
C ARG A 30 9.55 -25.45 0.99
N GLU A 31 9.21 -25.85 2.20
CA GLU A 31 7.92 -25.60 2.83
C GLU A 31 7.67 -24.10 3.02
N MET A 32 8.68 -23.36 3.49
CA MET A 32 8.59 -21.90 3.65
C MET A 32 8.37 -21.21 2.29
N VAL A 33 9.05 -21.67 1.25
CA VAL A 33 8.88 -21.14 -0.12
C VAL A 33 7.47 -21.44 -0.64
N GLN A 34 6.96 -22.66 -0.41
CA GLN A 34 5.61 -23.04 -0.82
C GLN A 34 4.54 -22.19 -0.14
N GLU A 35 4.65 -21.96 1.17
CA GLU A 35 3.73 -21.09 1.93
C GLU A 35 3.75 -19.63 1.43
N LEU A 36 4.96 -19.11 1.16
CA LEU A 36 5.14 -17.77 0.62
C LEU A 36 4.46 -17.62 -0.74
N LEU A 37 4.71 -18.57 -1.65
CA LEU A 37 4.09 -18.59 -2.98
C LEU A 37 2.57 -18.77 -2.89
N ARG A 38 2.08 -19.66 -2.01
CA ARG A 38 0.64 -19.86 -1.79
C ARG A 38 -0.04 -18.56 -1.43
N GLY A 39 0.52 -17.79 -0.46
CA GLY A 39 -0.02 -16.48 -0.11
C GLY A 39 -0.08 -15.50 -1.28
N GLY A 40 0.92 -15.53 -2.16
CA GLY A 40 0.93 -14.73 -3.38
C GLY A 40 -0.13 -15.14 -4.40
N TYR A 41 -0.27 -16.45 -4.63
CA TYR A 41 -1.30 -17.01 -5.52
C TYR A 41 -2.71 -16.71 -5.01
N ASP A 42 -2.99 -16.92 -3.73
CA ASP A 42 -4.30 -16.67 -3.12
C ASP A 42 -4.70 -15.20 -3.32
N LYS A 43 -3.77 -14.27 -3.12
CA LYS A 43 -4.03 -12.84 -3.32
C LYS A 43 -4.13 -12.42 -4.78
N ALA A 44 -3.43 -13.08 -5.68
CA ALA A 44 -3.58 -12.84 -7.11
C ALA A 44 -4.97 -13.29 -7.60
N TYR A 45 -5.39 -14.49 -7.21
CA TYR A 45 -6.72 -15.00 -7.56
C TYR A 45 -7.86 -14.19 -6.93
N GLU A 46 -7.73 -13.79 -5.66
CA GLU A 46 -8.68 -12.87 -5.01
C GLU A 46 -8.83 -11.55 -5.78
N ALA A 47 -7.73 -11.07 -6.36
CA ALA A 47 -7.74 -9.89 -7.22
C ALA A 47 -8.35 -10.11 -8.61
N GLY A 48 -8.58 -11.37 -9.00
CA GLY A 48 -8.99 -11.76 -10.35
C GLY A 48 -7.84 -11.74 -11.37
N ALA A 49 -6.59 -11.83 -10.89
CA ALA A 49 -5.40 -11.88 -11.72
C ALA A 49 -4.83 -13.31 -11.78
N ILE A 50 -4.19 -13.63 -12.92
CA ILE A 50 -3.52 -14.92 -13.13
C ILE A 50 -2.01 -14.71 -13.04
N ILE A 51 -1.31 -15.56 -12.28
CA ILE A 51 0.15 -15.61 -12.28
C ILE A 51 0.60 -16.43 -13.49
N THR A 52 1.27 -15.78 -14.43
CA THR A 52 1.67 -16.36 -15.72
C THR A 52 3.15 -16.75 -15.78
N GLY A 53 3.90 -16.51 -14.71
CA GLY A 53 5.32 -16.82 -14.64
C GLY A 53 6.03 -15.99 -13.59
N GLY A 54 7.33 -15.83 -13.73
CA GLY A 54 8.14 -15.04 -12.81
C GLY A 54 9.62 -15.37 -12.93
N HIS A 55 10.40 -14.85 -11.98
CA HIS A 55 11.82 -15.10 -11.89
C HIS A 55 12.24 -15.31 -10.44
N THR A 56 13.17 -16.25 -10.24
CA THR A 56 13.74 -16.55 -8.92
C THR A 56 15.25 -16.34 -8.98
N ILE A 57 15.78 -15.62 -7.99
CA ILE A 57 17.21 -15.41 -7.79
C ILE A 57 17.62 -15.85 -6.39
N HIS A 58 18.90 -16.07 -6.16
CA HIS A 58 19.45 -16.30 -4.82
C HIS A 58 19.96 -14.99 -4.23
N GLY A 59 19.80 -14.80 -2.91
CA GLY A 59 20.26 -13.62 -2.20
C GLY A 59 20.28 -13.84 -0.70
N ALA A 60 20.79 -12.86 0.05
CA ALA A 60 20.98 -12.97 1.49
C ALA A 60 19.65 -12.89 2.29
N GLU A 61 18.64 -12.24 1.75
CA GLU A 61 17.34 -12.03 2.41
C GLU A 61 16.19 -12.45 1.49
N PRO A 62 15.06 -12.95 2.07
CA PRO A 62 13.90 -13.28 1.30
C PRO A 62 13.23 -12.01 0.79
N ILE A 63 13.07 -11.90 -0.53
CA ILE A 63 12.30 -10.83 -1.18
C ILE A 63 11.24 -11.50 -2.05
N TYR A 64 9.99 -11.13 -1.84
CA TYR A 64 8.88 -11.59 -2.65
C TYR A 64 8.03 -10.41 -3.13
N GLY A 65 7.69 -10.42 -4.40
CA GLY A 65 6.83 -9.43 -5.00
C GLY A 65 6.11 -9.94 -6.23
N LEU A 66 5.14 -9.17 -6.68
CA LEU A 66 4.41 -9.42 -7.93
C LEU A 66 4.52 -8.20 -8.83
N ALA A 67 5.00 -8.36 -10.05
CA ALA A 67 4.82 -7.39 -11.11
C ALA A 67 3.43 -7.61 -11.71
N VAL A 68 2.54 -6.63 -11.56
CA VAL A 68 1.13 -6.77 -11.94
C VAL A 68 0.78 -5.87 -13.11
N SER A 69 0.16 -6.46 -14.13
CA SER A 69 -0.44 -5.74 -15.25
C SER A 69 -1.96 -5.76 -15.13
N GLY A 70 -2.58 -4.62 -15.38
CA GLY A 70 -4.02 -4.47 -15.36
C GLY A 70 -4.51 -3.58 -16.48
N PHE A 71 -5.82 -3.50 -16.64
CA PHE A 71 -6.47 -2.71 -17.67
C PHE A 71 -7.42 -1.70 -17.08
N VAL A 72 -7.47 -0.55 -17.70
CA VAL A 72 -8.46 0.50 -17.44
C VAL A 72 -8.88 1.13 -18.76
N HIS A 73 -10.14 1.52 -18.88
CA HIS A 73 -10.59 2.22 -20.07
C HIS A 73 -9.92 3.61 -20.13
N PRO A 74 -9.32 4.04 -21.27
CA PRO A 74 -8.55 5.29 -21.35
C PRO A 74 -9.27 6.53 -20.85
N LYS A 75 -10.60 6.61 -21.06
CA LYS A 75 -11.44 7.73 -20.57
C LYS A 75 -11.82 7.64 -19.09
N ARG A 76 -11.38 6.58 -18.36
CA ARG A 76 -11.72 6.34 -16.96
C ARG A 76 -10.48 6.20 -16.09
N ILE A 77 -9.32 6.55 -16.62
CA ILE A 77 -8.07 6.55 -15.85
C ILE A 77 -8.18 7.62 -14.77
N LEU A 78 -7.96 7.23 -13.52
CA LEU A 78 -7.78 8.14 -12.40
C LEU A 78 -6.29 8.48 -12.28
N THR A 79 -6.01 9.76 -12.16
CA THR A 79 -4.65 10.28 -11.94
C THR A 79 -4.55 10.86 -10.54
N ASN A 80 -3.33 11.08 -10.05
CA ASN A 80 -3.08 11.80 -8.81
C ASN A 80 -3.04 13.34 -9.00
N SER A 81 -3.46 13.85 -10.17
CA SER A 81 -3.31 15.26 -10.56
C SER A 81 -4.61 15.86 -11.13
N GLY A 82 -5.74 15.39 -10.66
CA GLY A 82 -7.05 15.85 -11.14
C GLY A 82 -7.97 16.46 -10.07
N ALA A 83 -7.48 16.63 -8.83
CA ALA A 83 -8.25 17.16 -7.72
C ALA A 83 -8.70 18.61 -7.97
N LYS A 84 -9.84 18.98 -7.41
CA LYS A 84 -10.46 20.29 -7.59
C LYS A 84 -10.77 20.95 -6.26
N PRO A 85 -10.76 22.29 -6.20
CA PRO A 85 -11.27 22.99 -5.03
C PRO A 85 -12.69 22.52 -4.69
N GLY A 86 -12.93 22.22 -3.40
CA GLY A 86 -14.19 21.69 -2.90
C GLY A 86 -14.29 20.17 -2.87
N ASP A 87 -13.31 19.43 -3.39
CA ASP A 87 -13.24 17.98 -3.24
C ASP A 87 -12.99 17.58 -1.78
N VAL A 88 -13.52 16.41 -1.42
CA VAL A 88 -13.28 15.78 -0.12
C VAL A 88 -12.38 14.57 -0.31
N LEU A 89 -11.33 14.48 0.51
CA LEU A 89 -10.43 13.33 0.54
C LEU A 89 -11.01 12.20 1.40
N LEU A 90 -11.00 10.99 0.88
CA LEU A 90 -11.41 9.78 1.58
C LEU A 90 -10.21 8.85 1.75
N LEU A 91 -9.82 8.57 2.98
CA LEU A 91 -8.78 7.61 3.32
C LEU A 91 -9.44 6.26 3.65
N THR A 92 -9.15 5.23 2.87
CA THR A 92 -9.88 3.95 2.93
C THR A 92 -9.29 2.94 3.92
N LYS A 93 -8.13 3.21 4.49
CA LYS A 93 -7.48 2.38 5.52
C LYS A 93 -6.80 3.26 6.56
N PRO A 94 -6.81 2.89 7.86
CA PRO A 94 -6.13 3.67 8.89
C PRO A 94 -4.61 3.64 8.71
N LEU A 95 -3.95 4.70 9.17
CA LEU A 95 -2.49 4.85 9.17
C LEU A 95 -1.85 4.12 10.36
N GLY A 96 -0.53 3.97 10.36
CA GLY A 96 0.25 3.44 11.48
C GLY A 96 1.01 2.15 11.19
N VAL A 97 0.73 1.46 10.08
CA VAL A 97 1.41 0.20 9.71
C VAL A 97 2.94 0.36 9.67
N GLY A 98 3.43 1.49 9.14
CA GLY A 98 4.87 1.78 9.05
C GLY A 98 5.56 1.98 10.39
N VAL A 99 4.82 2.30 11.45
CA VAL A 99 5.31 2.39 12.84
C VAL A 99 5.22 1.03 13.53
N LEU A 100 4.09 0.36 13.39
CA LEU A 100 3.80 -0.90 14.09
C LEU A 100 4.69 -2.07 13.61
N THR A 101 4.99 -2.16 12.33
CA THR A 101 5.79 -3.28 11.79
C THR A 101 7.24 -3.29 12.28
N PRO A 102 8.01 -2.19 12.34
CA PRO A 102 9.32 -2.17 12.97
C PRO A 102 9.26 -2.41 14.48
N ALA A 103 8.28 -1.84 15.18
CA ALA A 103 8.10 -2.02 16.61
C ALA A 103 7.79 -3.49 16.97
N ALA A 104 7.01 -4.18 16.14
CA ALA A 104 6.76 -5.60 16.29
C ALA A 104 8.03 -6.46 16.16
N LYS A 105 8.95 -6.10 15.26
CA LYS A 105 10.26 -6.76 15.17
C LYS A 105 11.11 -6.59 16.43
N ALA A 106 10.88 -5.50 17.16
CA ALA A 106 11.52 -5.24 18.46
C ALA A 106 10.74 -5.87 19.65
N GLY A 107 9.68 -6.63 19.40
CA GLY A 107 8.87 -7.28 20.44
C GLY A 107 7.97 -6.33 21.24
N LEU A 108 7.67 -5.15 20.72
CA LEU A 108 6.91 -4.10 21.43
C LEU A 108 5.43 -4.05 21.05
N VAL A 109 4.96 -4.95 20.19
CA VAL A 109 3.56 -4.97 19.74
C VAL A 109 2.97 -6.35 20.03
N GLU A 110 1.80 -6.37 20.63
CA GLU A 110 1.09 -7.62 20.93
C GLU A 110 0.66 -8.36 19.65
N ASP A 111 0.64 -9.68 19.72
CA ASP A 111 0.24 -10.54 18.58
C ASP A 111 -1.17 -10.22 18.08
N THR A 112 -2.10 -9.89 18.97
CA THR A 112 -3.48 -9.52 18.65
C THR A 112 -3.54 -8.28 17.77
N VAL A 113 -2.71 -7.28 18.07
CA VAL A 113 -2.56 -6.06 17.26
C VAL A 113 -1.96 -6.42 15.91
N MET A 114 -0.88 -7.23 15.88
CA MET A 114 -0.24 -7.63 14.64
C MET A 114 -1.16 -8.45 13.74
N GLN A 115 -2.01 -9.30 14.27
CA GLN A 115 -3.02 -10.02 13.48
C GLN A 115 -4.02 -9.06 12.80
N ARG A 116 -4.40 -7.97 13.46
CA ARG A 116 -5.22 -6.92 12.85
C ARG A 116 -4.47 -6.20 11.72
N ILE A 117 -3.20 -5.87 11.94
CA ILE A 117 -2.34 -5.22 10.95
C ILE A 117 -2.13 -6.13 9.73
N TYR A 118 -1.84 -7.41 9.93
CA TYR A 118 -1.68 -8.37 8.83
C TYR A 118 -2.96 -8.49 8.00
N ARG A 119 -4.14 -8.52 8.63
CA ARG A 119 -5.42 -8.51 7.89
C ARG A 119 -5.59 -7.25 7.06
N GLN A 120 -5.27 -6.07 7.60
CA GLN A 120 -5.31 -4.82 6.84
C GLN A 120 -4.33 -4.82 5.67
N MET A 121 -3.10 -5.30 5.89
CA MET A 121 -2.08 -5.39 4.83
C MET A 121 -2.50 -6.37 3.73
N ALA A 122 -3.11 -7.50 4.10
CA ALA A 122 -3.58 -8.52 3.18
C ALA A 122 -4.88 -8.15 2.46
N ALA A 123 -5.67 -7.22 3.00
CA ALA A 123 -6.93 -6.79 2.39
C ALA A 123 -6.64 -6.00 1.09
N LEU A 124 -7.19 -6.48 -0.03
CA LEU A 124 -7.07 -5.81 -1.31
C LEU A 124 -7.84 -4.46 -1.31
N ASN A 125 -7.33 -3.48 -2.03
CA ASN A 125 -8.04 -2.22 -2.27
C ASN A 125 -9.12 -2.35 -3.38
N LYS A 126 -9.44 -3.59 -3.76
CA LYS A 126 -10.43 -3.92 -4.80
C LYS A 126 -11.80 -3.34 -4.47
N THR A 127 -12.31 -3.57 -3.26
CA THR A 127 -13.64 -3.06 -2.84
C THR A 127 -13.70 -1.54 -2.90
N ALA A 128 -12.66 -0.84 -2.44
CA ALA A 128 -12.60 0.61 -2.53
C ALA A 128 -12.64 1.07 -4.00
N ARG A 129 -11.87 0.42 -4.87
CA ARG A 129 -11.87 0.69 -6.32
C ARG A 129 -13.24 0.42 -6.92
N ASP A 130 -13.87 -0.72 -6.65
CA ASP A 130 -15.17 -1.12 -7.22
C ASP A 130 -16.31 -0.16 -6.79
N ILE A 131 -16.15 0.48 -5.64
CA ILE A 131 -17.05 1.53 -5.18
C ILE A 131 -16.73 2.86 -5.88
N MET A 132 -15.48 3.34 -5.81
CA MET A 132 -15.11 4.66 -6.30
C MET A 132 -15.39 4.87 -7.79
N VAL A 133 -15.24 3.82 -8.62
CA VAL A 133 -15.50 3.91 -10.08
C VAL A 133 -16.97 4.12 -10.43
N LYS A 134 -17.88 4.01 -9.45
CA LYS A 134 -19.31 4.30 -9.60
C LYS A 134 -19.63 5.79 -9.38
N TYR A 135 -18.67 6.55 -8.89
CA TYR A 135 -18.82 7.96 -8.56
C TYR A 135 -17.92 8.82 -9.45
N ARG A 136 -18.16 10.10 -9.45
CA ARG A 136 -17.27 11.05 -10.10
C ARG A 136 -16.09 11.37 -9.18
N VAL A 137 -15.03 10.58 -9.29
CA VAL A 137 -13.76 10.80 -8.59
C VAL A 137 -12.85 11.63 -9.49
N HIS A 138 -12.27 12.71 -8.97
CA HIS A 138 -11.40 13.60 -9.74
C HIS A 138 -9.94 13.20 -9.66
N SER A 139 -9.50 12.65 -8.54
CA SER A 139 -8.12 12.23 -8.31
C SER A 139 -8.05 11.05 -7.37
N CYS A 140 -7.05 10.20 -7.54
CA CYS A 140 -6.80 9.08 -6.64
C CYS A 140 -5.31 8.76 -6.61
N THR A 141 -4.81 8.35 -5.46
CA THR A 141 -3.47 7.81 -5.27
C THR A 141 -3.48 6.73 -4.20
N ASP A 142 -2.50 5.84 -4.22
CA ASP A 142 -2.24 4.95 -3.08
C ASP A 142 -1.26 5.61 -2.11
N VAL A 143 -1.49 5.42 -0.82
CA VAL A 143 -0.60 5.95 0.23
C VAL A 143 0.42 4.87 0.60
N THR A 144 1.70 5.16 0.36
CA THR A 144 2.81 4.23 0.54
C THR A 144 3.99 4.88 1.29
N GLY A 145 5.21 4.74 0.80
CA GLY A 145 6.43 5.18 1.48
C GLY A 145 6.55 6.67 1.74
N PHE A 146 5.88 7.52 0.97
CA PHE A 146 5.86 8.97 1.21
C PHE A 146 4.82 9.40 2.24
N ALA A 147 4.15 8.45 2.86
CA ALA A 147 3.11 8.66 3.86
C ALA A 147 1.92 9.50 3.34
N LEU A 148 0.97 9.83 4.21
CA LEU A 148 -0.20 10.64 3.82
C LEU A 148 0.21 12.03 3.31
N LEU A 149 1.12 12.69 3.98
CA LEU A 149 1.50 14.06 3.65
C LEU A 149 2.22 14.14 2.29
N GLY A 150 3.17 13.25 2.02
CA GLY A 150 3.90 13.23 0.75
C GLY A 150 2.97 12.97 -0.45
N HIS A 151 2.09 11.96 -0.36
CA HIS A 151 1.15 11.67 -1.45
C HIS A 151 0.06 12.73 -1.59
N SER A 152 -0.36 13.37 -0.50
CA SER A 152 -1.27 14.52 -0.56
C SER A 152 -0.59 15.74 -1.18
N PHE A 153 0.70 15.95 -0.91
CA PHE A 153 1.49 17.00 -1.53
C PHE A 153 1.62 16.78 -3.05
N GLU A 154 1.97 15.56 -3.49
CA GLU A 154 2.02 15.22 -4.92
C GLU A 154 0.67 15.50 -5.60
N MET A 155 -0.43 15.10 -4.97
CA MET A 155 -1.78 15.35 -5.49
C MET A 155 -2.10 16.84 -5.56
N ALA A 156 -1.77 17.61 -4.51
CA ALA A 156 -1.99 19.05 -4.47
C ALA A 156 -1.19 19.77 -5.56
N GLN A 157 0.10 19.47 -5.65
CA GLN A 157 1.01 20.06 -6.62
C GLN A 157 0.59 19.74 -8.07
N GLY A 158 0.32 18.45 -8.36
CA GLY A 158 -0.11 18.00 -9.68
C GLY A 158 -1.47 18.56 -10.09
N SER A 159 -2.32 18.92 -9.13
CA SER A 159 -3.66 19.48 -9.36
C SER A 159 -3.71 21.01 -9.30
N GLY A 160 -2.61 21.68 -8.92
CA GLY A 160 -2.59 23.14 -8.75
C GLY A 160 -3.53 23.64 -7.65
N CYS A 161 -3.71 22.87 -6.57
CA CYS A 161 -4.61 23.19 -5.46
C CYS A 161 -3.93 23.00 -4.09
N THR A 162 -4.60 23.41 -3.03
CA THR A 162 -4.15 23.19 -1.65
C THR A 162 -5.00 22.11 -0.99
N VAL A 163 -4.35 21.20 -0.28
CA VAL A 163 -5.00 20.17 0.54
C VAL A 163 -4.97 20.58 2.00
N HIS A 164 -6.13 20.65 2.64
CA HIS A 164 -6.28 20.88 4.07
C HIS A 164 -6.59 19.56 4.78
N ILE A 165 -5.73 19.13 5.69
CA ILE A 165 -5.89 17.89 6.45
C ILE A 165 -6.20 18.27 7.90
N ARG A 166 -7.39 17.88 8.40
CA ARG A 166 -7.71 17.95 9.82
C ARG A 166 -7.17 16.69 10.49
N THR A 167 -6.20 16.83 11.35
CA THR A 167 -5.53 15.69 12.00
C THR A 167 -6.48 14.86 12.86
N SER A 168 -7.50 15.48 13.46
CA SER A 168 -8.54 14.78 14.21
C SER A 168 -9.38 13.82 13.37
N ASP A 169 -9.43 14.01 12.05
CA ASP A 169 -10.27 13.23 11.14
C ASP A 169 -9.47 12.11 10.44
N VAL A 170 -8.16 12.06 10.68
CA VAL A 170 -7.29 11.05 10.07
C VAL A 170 -7.38 9.74 10.86
N PRO A 171 -7.92 8.65 10.28
CA PRO A 171 -7.95 7.36 10.97
C PRO A 171 -6.55 6.77 11.10
N TYR A 172 -6.21 6.31 12.29
CA TYR A 172 -4.93 5.63 12.57
C TYR A 172 -5.12 4.53 13.63
N HIS A 173 -4.15 3.63 13.71
CA HIS A 173 -4.08 2.64 14.78
C HIS A 173 -3.60 3.31 16.07
N PRO A 174 -4.35 3.29 17.18
CA PRO A 174 -3.99 4.01 18.40
C PRO A 174 -2.60 3.66 18.93
N GLU A 175 -2.23 2.39 18.87
CA GLU A 175 -0.93 1.89 19.33
C GLU A 175 0.26 2.49 18.54
N ALA A 176 0.02 2.94 17.32
CA ALA A 176 1.06 3.59 16.51
C ALA A 176 1.44 4.97 17.07
N TRP A 177 0.53 5.66 17.72
CA TRP A 177 0.81 6.97 18.31
C TRP A 177 1.81 6.88 19.45
N GLU A 178 1.55 5.98 20.41
CA GLU A 178 2.41 5.77 21.57
C GLU A 178 3.84 5.35 21.15
N LEU A 179 3.92 4.43 20.19
CA LEU A 179 5.21 3.95 19.67
C LEU A 179 5.95 5.05 18.89
N ALA A 180 5.25 5.89 18.15
CA ALA A 180 5.86 7.02 17.47
C ALA A 180 6.42 8.06 18.45
N ASP A 181 5.70 8.32 19.55
CA ASP A 181 6.15 9.22 20.62
C ASP A 181 7.41 8.66 21.33
N MET A 182 7.53 7.34 21.43
CA MET A 182 8.72 6.64 21.89
C MET A 182 9.89 6.63 20.88
N GLY A 183 9.71 7.21 19.69
CA GLY A 183 10.74 7.30 18.66
C GLY A 183 10.74 6.16 17.63
N PHE A 184 9.77 5.24 17.62
CA PHE A 184 9.64 4.20 16.62
C PHE A 184 9.07 4.74 15.31
N LEU A 185 9.83 5.64 14.67
CA LEU A 185 9.47 6.20 13.37
C LEU A 185 10.29 5.51 12.26
N PRO A 186 9.67 5.15 11.14
CA PRO A 186 10.41 4.59 10.01
C PRO A 186 11.38 5.65 9.45
N ALA A 187 12.58 5.21 9.03
CA ALA A 187 13.59 6.12 8.47
C ALA A 187 13.07 6.96 7.29
N GLY A 188 12.07 6.46 6.56
CA GLY A 188 11.37 7.19 5.51
C GLY A 188 10.63 8.42 6.01
N ALA A 189 10.13 8.43 7.26
CA ALA A 189 9.40 9.57 7.81
C ALA A 189 10.29 10.83 7.88
N TYR A 190 11.52 10.68 8.33
CA TYR A 190 12.50 11.79 8.40
C TYR A 190 12.88 12.31 7.01
N ARG A 191 13.04 11.42 6.04
CA ARG A 191 13.31 11.82 4.64
C ARG A 191 12.13 12.52 3.99
N ASN A 192 10.91 12.12 4.34
CA ASN A 192 9.70 12.73 3.78
C ASN A 192 9.47 14.15 4.27
N LEU A 193 9.99 14.52 5.45
CA LEU A 193 9.93 15.90 5.94
C LEU A 193 10.61 16.88 4.98
N SER A 194 11.69 16.47 4.30
CA SER A 194 12.39 17.32 3.32
C SER A 194 11.61 17.51 2.01
N LEU A 195 10.54 16.72 1.76
CA LEU A 195 9.69 16.87 0.56
C LEU A 195 8.57 17.89 0.76
N ILE A 196 8.30 18.30 2.00
CA ILE A 196 7.16 19.14 2.38
C ILE A 196 7.58 20.56 2.76
N HIS A 197 8.90 20.83 2.79
CA HIS A 197 9.50 22.13 3.13
C HIS A 197 10.11 22.81 1.92
#